data_c4bc29509e77deb36b16b7af7bc88382
#
_entry.id   c4bc29509e77deb36b16b7af7bc88382
#
_cell.length_a   1.000
_cell.length_b   1.000
_cell.length_c   1.000
_cell.angle_alpha   90.00
_cell.angle_beta   90.00
_cell.angle_gamma   90.00
#
_symmetry.space_group_name_H-M   'P 1'
#
loop_
_entity.id
_entity.type
_entity.pdbx_description
1 polymer ?
#
loop_
_entity_poly.entity_id
_entity_poly.type
_entity_poly.pdbx_seq_one_letter_code
_entity_poly.pdbx_strand_id
1 'polypeptide(L)'
;MRPERLLRIKAFRRALELGAGERADGGRHFRRWEKELRNFPRGCCDLASNTLAQYLMDTERCHPCIIFMEGNAGFHEEENSTVHGHVIVLLDGEYIDLTLDQFPEYPEYIPAEAIESGGPLGKLLRNIMKHEDPVKTRRVDLDGGEALYAWLRDTADEVLAADPDWQAWVRSIEEAREAAIKVFPFLSDMQKTECEQCPGSQEAAR
;
A
#
# COMPACT_ATOMS: atom_id res chain seq x y z
N MET A 1 4.17 -12.11 5.53
CA MET A 1 3.29 -11.46 4.50
C MET A 1 2.26 -12.45 3.97
N ARG A 2 0.99 -12.07 3.95
CA ARG A 2 -0.08 -12.85 3.31
C ARG A 2 0.06 -12.73 1.79
N PRO A 3 -0.07 -13.82 1.01
CA PRO A 3 0.11 -13.79 -0.45
C PRO A 3 -0.78 -12.75 -1.16
N GLU A 4 -2.05 -12.68 -0.78
CA GLU A 4 -3.01 -11.73 -1.35
C GLU A 4 -2.64 -10.27 -1.08
N ARG A 5 -2.08 -9.96 0.09
CA ARG A 5 -1.58 -8.62 0.43
C ARG A 5 -0.37 -8.27 -0.45
N LEU A 6 0.54 -9.21 -0.65
CA LEU A 6 1.70 -8.98 -1.52
C LEU A 6 1.28 -8.65 -2.96
N LEU A 7 0.26 -9.34 -3.49
CA LEU A 7 -0.29 -9.06 -4.82
C LEU A 7 -0.90 -7.65 -4.87
N ARG A 8 -1.67 -7.25 -3.86
CA ARG A 8 -2.22 -5.87 -3.75
C ARG A 8 -1.13 -4.82 -3.71
N ILE A 9 -0.08 -5.02 -2.92
CA ILE A 9 1.06 -4.10 -2.82
C ILE A 9 1.75 -3.94 -4.19
N LYS A 10 1.99 -5.03 -4.89
CA LYS A 10 2.58 -5.01 -6.24
C LYS A 10 1.68 -4.31 -7.25
N ALA A 11 0.38 -4.60 -7.24
CA ALA A 11 -0.58 -3.94 -8.12
C ALA A 11 -0.66 -2.43 -7.83
N PHE A 12 -0.63 -2.03 -6.56
CA PHE A 12 -0.65 -0.62 -6.19
C PHE A 12 0.63 0.12 -6.61
N ARG A 13 1.81 -0.51 -6.46
CA ARG A 13 3.05 0.05 -7.01
C ARG A 13 2.94 0.21 -8.53
N ARG A 14 2.38 -0.78 -9.23
CA ARG A 14 2.19 -0.69 -10.67
C ARG A 14 1.26 0.46 -11.07
N ALA A 15 0.24 0.76 -10.29
CA ALA A 15 -0.62 1.92 -10.50
C ALA A 15 0.16 3.25 -10.35
N LEU A 16 1.05 3.36 -9.36
CA LEU A 16 1.94 4.53 -9.22
C LEU A 16 2.89 4.68 -10.41
N GLU A 17 3.48 3.58 -10.91
CA GLU A 17 4.34 3.58 -12.09
C GLU A 17 3.59 4.02 -13.36
N LEU A 18 2.35 3.54 -13.54
CA LEU A 18 1.48 3.96 -14.64
C LEU A 18 1.15 5.45 -14.54
N GLY A 19 0.84 5.93 -13.35
CA GLY A 19 0.57 7.35 -13.11
C GLY A 19 1.78 8.26 -13.37
N ALA A 20 3.00 7.75 -13.16
CA ALA A 20 4.22 8.49 -13.50
C ALA A 20 4.53 8.49 -14.99
N GLY A 21 4.26 7.36 -15.67
CA GLY A 21 4.63 7.15 -17.08
C GLY A 21 3.63 7.74 -18.08
N GLU A 22 2.37 7.68 -17.75
CA GLU A 22 1.34 8.36 -18.51
C GLU A 22 1.31 9.82 -18.07
N ARG A 23 1.10 10.74 -19.02
CA ARG A 23 0.41 11.97 -18.64
C ARG A 23 -0.91 11.50 -18.02
N ALA A 24 -0.96 11.52 -16.70
CA ALA A 24 -2.13 11.13 -15.89
C ALA A 24 -3.37 11.98 -16.25
N ASP A 25 -3.19 12.74 -17.29
CA ASP A 25 -4.04 13.81 -17.72
C ASP A 25 -4.99 13.38 -18.83
N GLY A 26 -5.67 12.44 -18.84
CA GLY A 26 -6.93 12.64 -19.55
C GLY A 26 -7.56 14.01 -19.14
N GLY A 27 -6.73 15.04 -18.83
CA GLY A 27 -7.09 16.39 -18.35
C GLY A 27 -7.39 16.46 -16.84
N ARG A 28 -7.01 15.47 -16.05
CA ARG A 28 -7.27 15.49 -14.60
C ARG A 28 -6.08 16.13 -13.87
N HIS A 29 -6.33 17.23 -13.18
CA HIS A 29 -5.38 17.86 -12.29
C HIS A 29 -5.64 17.40 -10.85
N PHE A 30 -4.64 16.80 -10.23
CA PHE A 30 -4.69 16.44 -8.82
C PHE A 30 -4.15 17.62 -7.98
N ARG A 31 -4.86 18.00 -6.91
CA ARG A 31 -4.47 19.14 -6.07
C ARG A 31 -3.23 18.83 -5.21
N ARG A 32 -3.10 17.59 -4.72
CA ARG A 32 -1.99 17.11 -3.90
C ARG A 32 -1.27 15.99 -4.61
N TRP A 33 0.05 15.97 -4.51
CA TRP A 33 0.94 14.91 -4.98
C TRP A 33 1.06 14.70 -6.51
N GLU A 34 0.44 15.51 -7.33
CA GLU A 34 0.57 15.37 -8.79
C GLU A 34 2.03 15.48 -9.26
N LYS A 35 2.78 16.43 -8.66
CA LYS A 35 4.18 16.66 -8.99
C LYS A 35 5.07 15.50 -8.51
N GLU A 36 4.81 15.01 -7.32
CA GLU A 36 5.51 13.88 -6.72
C GLU A 36 5.28 12.61 -7.55
N LEU A 37 4.03 12.32 -7.92
CA LEU A 37 3.68 11.15 -8.75
C LEU A 37 4.48 11.11 -10.06
N ARG A 38 4.67 12.25 -10.72
CA ARG A 38 5.43 12.34 -11.97
C ARG A 38 6.90 11.94 -11.81
N ASN A 39 7.44 12.01 -10.60
CA ASN A 39 8.82 11.66 -10.29
C ASN A 39 8.98 10.27 -9.67
N PHE A 40 7.91 9.49 -9.56
CA PHE A 40 7.94 8.18 -8.93
C PHE A 40 9.12 7.33 -9.42
N PRO A 41 9.88 6.64 -8.52
CA PRO A 41 9.67 6.57 -7.08
C PRO A 41 10.27 7.74 -6.27
N ARG A 42 11.01 8.66 -6.90
CA ARG A 42 11.78 9.72 -6.23
C ARG A 42 10.91 10.80 -5.59
N GLY A 43 11.10 11.02 -4.27
CA GLY A 43 10.35 12.00 -3.50
C GLY A 43 8.87 11.65 -3.31
N CYS A 44 8.48 10.40 -3.55
CA CYS A 44 7.10 9.94 -3.50
C CYS A 44 6.76 9.14 -2.24
N CYS A 45 7.67 9.00 -1.30
CA CYS A 45 7.47 8.13 -0.14
C CYS A 45 6.22 8.51 0.68
N ASP A 46 5.94 9.80 0.84
CA ASP A 46 4.74 10.28 1.55
C ASP A 46 3.45 9.95 0.79
N LEU A 47 3.40 10.26 -0.50
CA LEU A 47 2.31 9.87 -1.41
C LEU A 47 2.07 8.36 -1.36
N ALA A 48 3.11 7.57 -1.66
CA ALA A 48 3.01 6.12 -1.81
C ALA A 48 2.56 5.45 -0.51
N SER A 49 3.12 5.86 0.64
CA SER A 49 2.77 5.28 1.93
C SER A 49 1.35 5.61 2.36
N ASN A 50 0.89 6.88 2.21
CA ASN A 50 -0.46 7.25 2.60
C ASN A 50 -1.52 6.57 1.73
N THR A 51 -1.33 6.60 0.42
CA THR A 51 -2.32 6.03 -0.51
C THR A 51 -2.34 4.51 -0.46
N LEU A 52 -1.19 3.84 -0.31
CA LEU A 52 -1.15 2.39 -0.09
C LEU A 52 -1.81 2.00 1.24
N ALA A 53 -1.50 2.70 2.32
CA ALA A 53 -2.09 2.41 3.62
C ALA A 53 -3.61 2.54 3.58
N GLN A 54 -4.15 3.57 2.93
CA GLN A 54 -5.59 3.70 2.73
C GLN A 54 -6.15 2.56 1.89
N TYR A 55 -5.48 2.16 0.81
CA TYR A 55 -5.90 1.03 -0.02
C TYR A 55 -5.99 -0.28 0.76
N LEU A 56 -5.01 -0.54 1.63
CA LEU A 56 -5.04 -1.72 2.50
C LEU A 56 -6.15 -1.63 3.56
N MET A 57 -6.43 -0.44 4.12
CA MET A 57 -7.57 -0.24 5.02
C MET A 57 -8.89 -0.57 4.32
N ASP A 58 -9.09 -0.07 3.11
CA ASP A 58 -10.33 -0.23 2.37
C ASP A 58 -10.55 -1.69 1.92
N THR A 59 -9.48 -2.40 1.57
CA THR A 59 -9.57 -3.75 1.00
C THR A 59 -9.44 -4.87 2.04
N GLU A 60 -8.74 -4.64 3.15
CA GLU A 60 -8.42 -5.67 4.15
C GLU A 60 -9.00 -5.39 5.54
N ARG A 61 -9.65 -4.24 5.75
CA ARG A 61 -10.18 -3.79 7.06
C ARG A 61 -9.12 -3.83 8.17
N CYS A 62 -7.90 -3.46 7.83
CA CYS A 62 -6.74 -3.42 8.72
C CYS A 62 -6.44 -1.99 9.21
N HIS A 63 -5.48 -1.84 10.13
CA HIS A 63 -5.12 -0.56 10.72
C HIS A 63 -3.60 -0.28 10.54
N PRO A 64 -3.14 0.12 9.35
CA PRO A 64 -1.75 0.45 9.13
C PRO A 64 -1.35 1.72 9.89
N CYS A 65 -0.07 1.80 10.22
CA CYS A 65 0.56 2.97 10.79
C CYS A 65 1.61 3.51 9.81
N ILE A 66 1.70 4.81 9.65
CA ILE A 66 2.74 5.46 8.85
C ILE A 66 3.95 5.73 9.76
N ILE A 67 5.12 5.29 9.35
CA ILE A 67 6.39 5.65 9.98
C ILE A 67 7.07 6.72 9.13
N PHE A 68 7.38 7.84 9.74
CA PHE A 68 8.21 8.89 9.18
C PHE A 68 9.56 8.91 9.90
N MET A 69 10.64 8.98 9.15
CA MET A 69 12.01 9.00 9.65
C MET A 69 12.83 10.06 8.93
N GLU A 70 13.74 10.69 9.65
CA GLU A 70 14.68 11.71 9.13
C GLU A 70 16.09 11.32 9.54
N GLY A 71 17.06 11.41 8.62
CA GLY A 71 18.47 11.21 8.88
C GLY A 71 19.17 12.55 9.08
N ASN A 72 19.96 12.68 10.14
CA ASN A 72 20.79 13.85 10.41
C ASN A 72 22.18 13.76 9.76
N ALA A 73 23.00 14.80 9.95
CA ALA A 73 24.35 14.84 9.38
C ALA A 73 25.23 13.67 9.88
N GLY A 74 25.13 13.29 11.15
CA GLY A 74 25.87 12.15 11.72
C GLY A 74 25.48 10.83 11.08
N PHE A 75 24.18 10.59 10.90
CA PHE A 75 23.69 9.43 10.18
C PHE A 75 24.22 9.38 8.74
N HIS A 76 24.18 10.50 8.00
CA HIS A 76 24.69 10.53 6.62
C HIS A 76 26.18 10.24 6.54
N GLU A 77 26.98 10.78 7.46
CA GLU A 77 28.44 10.62 7.48
C GLU A 77 28.85 9.20 7.89
N GLU A 78 28.28 8.65 8.97
CA GLU A 78 28.67 7.33 9.49
C GLU A 78 28.13 6.18 8.64
N GLU A 79 26.89 6.27 8.15
CA GLU A 79 26.24 5.20 7.39
C GLU A 79 26.42 5.39 5.87
N ASN A 80 27.07 6.47 5.42
CA ASN A 80 27.20 6.83 3.99
C ASN A 80 25.86 6.79 3.25
N SER A 81 24.81 7.33 3.89
CA SER A 81 23.46 7.27 3.41
C SER A 81 22.99 8.56 2.73
N THR A 82 22.17 8.43 1.70
CA THR A 82 21.50 9.54 1.01
C THR A 82 20.09 9.80 1.51
N VAL A 83 19.61 9.05 2.51
CA VAL A 83 18.25 9.13 3.04
C VAL A 83 18.10 10.32 3.98
N HIS A 84 17.68 11.46 3.47
CA HIS A 84 17.38 12.66 4.30
C HIS A 84 16.05 12.52 5.04
N GLY A 85 15.05 11.92 4.41
CA GLY A 85 13.76 11.63 5.01
C GLY A 85 13.09 10.51 4.24
N HIS A 86 12.34 9.66 4.96
CA HIS A 86 11.64 8.54 4.35
C HIS A 86 10.34 8.22 5.09
N VAL A 87 9.38 7.69 4.36
CA VAL A 87 8.05 7.32 4.88
C VAL A 87 7.73 5.92 4.42
N ILE A 88 7.35 5.07 5.37
CA ILE A 88 6.96 3.68 5.12
C ILE A 88 5.68 3.33 5.86
N VAL A 89 5.08 2.20 5.51
CA VAL A 89 3.90 1.64 6.19
C VAL A 89 4.33 0.53 7.13
N LEU A 90 3.79 0.54 8.36
CA LEU A 90 3.87 -0.56 9.32
C LEU A 90 2.51 -1.23 9.42
N LEU A 91 2.45 -2.53 9.18
CA LEU A 91 1.22 -3.31 9.26
C LEU A 91 1.50 -4.76 9.66
N ASP A 92 0.83 -5.26 10.69
CA ASP A 92 0.86 -6.68 11.11
C ASP A 92 2.28 -7.25 11.30
N GLY A 93 3.20 -6.46 11.83
CA GLY A 93 4.59 -6.89 12.06
C GLY A 93 5.49 -6.81 10.82
N GLU A 94 5.08 -6.09 9.78
CA GLU A 94 5.82 -5.91 8.54
C GLU A 94 6.03 -4.43 8.22
N TYR A 95 7.23 -4.10 7.76
CA TYR A 95 7.52 -2.84 7.07
C TYR A 95 7.16 -3.01 5.60
N ILE A 96 6.38 -2.07 5.05
CA ILE A 96 5.96 -2.06 3.65
C ILE A 96 6.42 -0.74 3.03
N ASP A 97 7.13 -0.84 1.91
CA ASP A 97 7.68 0.33 1.22
C ASP A 97 7.59 0.16 -0.30
N LEU A 98 7.10 1.18 -0.97
CA LEU A 98 6.99 1.21 -2.42
C LEU A 98 8.09 2.04 -3.10
N THR A 99 9.01 2.63 -2.34
CA THR A 99 9.90 3.67 -2.84
C THR A 99 11.33 3.61 -2.30
N LEU A 100 11.73 2.51 -1.62
CA LEU A 100 13.07 2.37 -1.08
C LEU A 100 14.15 2.45 -2.19
N ASP A 101 13.82 1.94 -3.37
CA ASP A 101 14.68 1.97 -4.57
C ASP A 101 14.86 3.37 -5.18
N GLN A 102 14.31 4.42 -4.56
CA GLN A 102 14.65 5.80 -4.88
C GLN A 102 16.06 6.19 -4.42
N PHE A 103 16.64 5.46 -3.45
CA PHE A 103 17.95 5.73 -2.89
C PHE A 103 19.01 4.83 -3.53
N PRO A 104 20.18 5.38 -3.94
CA PRO A 104 21.21 4.61 -4.66
C PRO A 104 21.75 3.40 -3.89
N GLU A 105 21.77 3.47 -2.56
CA GLU A 105 22.20 2.38 -1.68
C GLU A 105 21.21 1.22 -1.57
N TYR A 106 19.99 1.40 -2.08
CA TYR A 106 18.92 0.38 -2.10
C TYR A 106 18.40 0.19 -3.52
N PRO A 107 19.18 -0.39 -4.45
CA PRO A 107 18.82 -0.46 -5.86
C PRO A 107 17.67 -1.43 -6.16
N GLU A 108 17.34 -2.30 -5.22
CA GLU A 108 16.31 -3.32 -5.39
C GLU A 108 15.00 -2.89 -4.73
N TYR A 109 13.91 -3.07 -5.45
CA TYR A 109 12.57 -2.91 -4.90
C TYR A 109 12.24 -4.07 -3.95
N ILE A 110 11.99 -3.74 -2.69
CA ILE A 110 11.57 -4.69 -1.66
C ILE A 110 10.18 -4.27 -1.17
N PRO A 111 9.11 -4.96 -1.62
CA PRO A 111 7.73 -4.54 -1.33
C PRO A 111 7.38 -4.57 0.15
N ALA A 112 7.97 -5.51 0.88
CA ALA A 112 7.77 -5.64 2.31
C ALA A 112 8.83 -6.51 2.98
N GLU A 113 8.99 -6.33 4.27
CA GLU A 113 9.98 -6.97 5.11
C GLU A 113 9.40 -7.20 6.51
N ALA A 114 9.52 -8.42 7.05
CA ALA A 114 9.17 -8.68 8.43
C ALA A 114 10.09 -7.90 9.38
N ILE A 115 9.55 -7.30 10.43
CA ILE A 115 10.32 -6.48 11.39
C ILE A 115 11.51 -7.26 11.95
N GLU A 116 11.35 -8.56 12.18
CA GLU A 116 12.37 -9.45 12.75
C GLU A 116 13.40 -9.94 11.72
N SER A 117 13.19 -9.71 10.43
CA SER A 117 14.07 -10.25 9.37
C SER A 117 15.48 -9.67 9.38
N GLY A 118 15.64 -8.46 9.94
CA GLY A 118 16.91 -7.74 9.89
C GLY A 118 17.30 -7.26 8.50
N GLY A 119 16.35 -7.14 7.59
CA GLY A 119 16.54 -6.68 6.23
C GLY A 119 16.79 -5.16 6.11
N PRO A 120 16.77 -4.62 4.87
CA PRO A 120 17.16 -3.23 4.58
C PRO A 120 16.34 -2.18 5.33
N LEU A 121 15.01 -2.30 5.36
CA LEU A 121 14.13 -1.34 6.04
C LEU A 121 14.37 -1.31 7.55
N GLY A 122 14.46 -2.48 8.17
CA GLY A 122 14.75 -2.59 9.60
C GLY A 122 16.16 -2.11 9.95
N LYS A 123 17.14 -2.28 9.07
CA LYS A 123 18.49 -1.72 9.25
C LYS A 123 18.47 -0.21 9.15
N LEU A 124 17.84 0.35 8.12
CA LEU A 124 17.69 1.79 7.95
C LEU A 124 17.07 2.44 9.19
N LEU A 125 15.94 1.88 9.65
CA LEU A 125 15.25 2.41 10.82
C LEU A 125 16.12 2.38 12.09
N ARG A 126 16.80 1.25 12.35
CA ARG A 126 17.71 1.13 13.51
C ARG A 126 18.90 2.08 13.44
N ASN A 127 19.48 2.26 12.24
CA ASN A 127 20.60 3.18 12.06
C ASN A 127 20.17 4.62 12.33
N ILE A 128 19.03 5.06 11.81
CA ILE A 128 18.47 6.37 12.11
C ILE A 128 18.25 6.54 13.62
N MET A 129 17.62 5.58 14.28
CA MET A 129 17.38 5.63 15.72
C MET A 129 18.68 5.66 16.55
N LYS A 130 19.74 4.99 16.10
CA LYS A 130 21.07 5.00 16.75
C LYS A 130 21.68 6.42 16.81
N HIS A 131 21.38 7.25 15.83
CA HIS A 131 21.82 8.64 15.74
C HIS A 131 20.87 9.63 16.42
N GLU A 132 19.95 9.14 17.26
CA GLU A 132 18.95 9.95 17.98
C GLU A 132 18.05 10.79 17.07
N ASP A 133 17.93 10.35 15.81
CA ASP A 133 17.11 11.03 14.83
C ASP A 133 15.62 10.77 15.03
N PRO A 134 14.76 11.72 14.65
CA PRO A 134 13.34 11.59 14.88
C PRO A 134 12.71 10.50 14.03
N VAL A 135 12.18 9.48 14.70
CA VAL A 135 11.25 8.50 14.13
C VAL A 135 9.87 8.77 14.72
N LYS A 136 8.92 9.08 13.86
CA LYS A 136 7.55 9.42 14.28
C LYS A 136 6.56 8.50 13.61
N THR A 137 5.49 8.20 14.32
CA THR A 137 4.35 7.48 13.76
C THR A 137 3.17 8.43 13.59
N ARG A 138 2.40 8.23 12.55
CA ARG A 138 1.17 8.98 12.31
C ARG A 138 0.10 8.13 11.66
N ARG A 139 -1.11 8.63 11.66
CA ARG A 139 -2.21 8.04 10.90
C ARG A 139 -2.09 8.37 9.42
N VAL A 140 -2.83 7.63 8.61
CA VAL A 140 -3.03 7.93 7.20
C VAL A 140 -3.65 9.32 7.05
N ASP A 141 -3.13 10.09 6.10
CA ASP A 141 -3.59 11.44 5.78
C ASP A 141 -3.69 11.61 4.26
N LEU A 142 -4.91 11.68 3.77
CA LEU A 142 -5.21 11.92 2.36
C LEU A 142 -5.67 13.36 2.07
N ASP A 143 -5.69 14.24 3.06
CA ASP A 143 -6.29 15.59 2.91
C ASP A 143 -5.85 16.28 1.61
N GLY A 144 -6.82 16.54 0.72
CA GLY A 144 -6.60 17.08 -0.62
C GLY A 144 -6.01 16.10 -1.65
N GLY A 145 -5.78 14.82 -1.28
CA GLY A 145 -5.28 13.76 -2.15
C GLY A 145 -6.31 12.71 -2.56
N GLU A 146 -7.57 12.87 -2.16
CA GLU A 146 -8.63 11.86 -2.32
C GLU A 146 -8.89 11.52 -3.79
N ALA A 147 -8.84 12.51 -4.67
CA ALA A 147 -9.07 12.30 -6.10
C ALA A 147 -7.94 11.47 -6.75
N LEU A 148 -6.69 11.73 -6.35
CA LEU A 148 -5.56 10.92 -6.80
C LEU A 148 -5.62 9.51 -6.23
N TYR A 149 -5.95 9.38 -4.94
CA TYR A 149 -6.14 8.08 -4.31
C TYR A 149 -7.22 7.26 -5.02
N ALA A 150 -8.38 7.84 -5.32
CA ALA A 150 -9.45 7.14 -6.03
C ALA A 150 -8.97 6.61 -7.38
N TRP A 151 -8.24 7.40 -8.14
CA TRP A 151 -7.66 6.97 -9.41
C TRP A 151 -6.63 5.84 -9.23
N LEU A 152 -5.72 5.97 -8.25
CA LEU A 152 -4.71 4.95 -7.96
C LEU A 152 -5.36 3.62 -7.53
N ARG A 153 -6.39 3.67 -6.67
CA ARG A 153 -7.15 2.50 -6.25
C ARG A 153 -7.77 1.79 -7.44
N ASP A 154 -8.53 2.52 -8.26
CA ASP A 154 -9.23 1.95 -9.40
C ASP A 154 -8.22 1.33 -10.40
N THR A 155 -7.10 2.01 -10.65
CA THR A 155 -6.02 1.49 -11.50
C THR A 155 -5.35 0.24 -10.88
N ALA A 156 -5.12 0.23 -9.57
CA ALA A 156 -4.55 -0.93 -8.88
C ALA A 156 -5.49 -2.14 -8.92
N ASP A 157 -6.80 -1.91 -8.77
CA ASP A 157 -7.80 -2.96 -8.86
C ASP A 157 -7.89 -3.54 -10.28
N GLU A 158 -7.77 -2.72 -11.33
CA GLU A 158 -7.68 -3.20 -12.72
C GLU A 158 -6.41 -4.04 -12.95
N VAL A 159 -5.25 -3.57 -12.47
CA VAL A 159 -3.98 -4.31 -12.56
C VAL A 159 -4.10 -5.65 -11.83
N LEU A 160 -4.66 -5.64 -10.63
CA LEU A 160 -4.84 -6.82 -9.80
C LEU A 160 -5.79 -7.83 -10.46
N ALA A 161 -6.92 -7.36 -11.01
CA ALA A 161 -7.88 -8.21 -11.70
C ALA A 161 -7.29 -8.92 -12.93
N ALA A 162 -6.30 -8.29 -13.58
CA ALA A 162 -5.60 -8.87 -14.73
C ALA A 162 -4.46 -9.82 -14.33
N ASP A 163 -4.05 -9.85 -13.06
CA ASP A 163 -2.93 -10.67 -12.58
C ASP A 163 -3.31 -12.16 -12.49
N PRO A 164 -2.56 -13.07 -13.16
CA PRO A 164 -2.88 -14.50 -13.16
C PRO A 164 -2.82 -15.14 -11.77
N ASP A 165 -1.88 -14.71 -10.90
CA ASP A 165 -1.73 -15.23 -9.55
C ASP A 165 -2.91 -14.81 -8.67
N TRP A 166 -3.38 -13.58 -8.85
CA TRP A 166 -4.60 -13.10 -8.20
C TRP A 166 -5.82 -13.89 -8.64
N GLN A 167 -5.98 -14.12 -9.94
CA GLN A 167 -7.09 -14.92 -10.47
C GLN A 167 -7.04 -16.37 -9.95
N ALA A 168 -5.85 -16.97 -9.86
CA ALA A 168 -5.67 -18.30 -9.30
C ALA A 168 -6.03 -18.33 -7.80
N TRP A 169 -5.61 -17.30 -7.06
CA TRP A 169 -5.95 -17.16 -5.63
C TRP A 169 -7.46 -17.03 -5.43
N VAL A 170 -8.15 -16.16 -6.19
CA VAL A 170 -9.62 -16.01 -6.13
C VAL A 170 -10.32 -17.32 -6.40
N ARG A 171 -9.94 -18.05 -7.47
CA ARG A 171 -10.51 -19.38 -7.76
C ARG A 171 -10.33 -20.35 -6.60
N SER A 172 -9.16 -20.38 -5.98
CA SER A 172 -8.91 -21.28 -4.86
C SER A 172 -9.79 -20.99 -3.64
N ILE A 173 -10.09 -19.73 -3.38
CA ILE A 173 -11.02 -19.31 -2.32
C ILE A 173 -12.45 -19.71 -2.63
N GLU A 174 -12.88 -19.54 -3.88
CA GLU A 174 -14.22 -19.94 -4.33
C GLU A 174 -14.41 -21.46 -4.22
N GLU A 175 -13.44 -22.25 -4.68
CA GLU A 175 -13.43 -23.71 -4.55
C GLU A 175 -13.47 -24.18 -3.08
N ALA A 176 -12.66 -23.56 -2.21
CA ALA A 176 -12.65 -23.87 -0.79
C ALA A 176 -13.99 -23.53 -0.13
N ARG A 177 -14.60 -22.42 -0.52
CA ARG A 177 -15.92 -22.00 -0.04
C ARG A 177 -17.01 -22.95 -0.49
N GLU A 178 -17.03 -23.34 -1.76
CA GLU A 178 -17.99 -24.33 -2.26
C GLU A 178 -17.85 -25.67 -1.53
N ALA A 179 -16.61 -26.12 -1.29
CA ALA A 179 -16.35 -27.32 -0.52
C ALA A 179 -16.89 -27.21 0.91
N ALA A 180 -16.67 -26.06 1.56
CA ALA A 180 -17.18 -25.80 2.91
C ALA A 180 -18.72 -25.82 2.97
N ILE A 181 -19.41 -25.22 1.99
CA ILE A 181 -20.87 -25.22 1.90
C ILE A 181 -21.41 -26.65 1.74
N LYS A 182 -20.73 -27.51 0.95
CA LYS A 182 -21.12 -28.91 0.79
C LYS A 182 -21.07 -29.69 2.11
N VAL A 183 -20.08 -29.39 2.97
CA VAL A 183 -19.91 -30.03 4.30
C VAL A 183 -20.84 -29.41 5.33
N PHE A 184 -21.04 -28.10 5.26
CA PHE A 184 -21.82 -27.31 6.21
C PHE A 184 -22.89 -26.46 5.48
N PRO A 185 -24.02 -27.07 5.06
CA PRO A 185 -25.04 -26.38 4.25
C PRO A 185 -25.61 -25.09 4.87
N PHE A 186 -25.61 -25.00 6.21
CA PHE A 186 -26.09 -23.79 6.91
C PHE A 186 -25.28 -22.53 6.60
N LEU A 187 -24.03 -22.66 6.08
CA LEU A 187 -23.21 -21.52 5.69
C LEU A 187 -23.81 -20.78 4.46
N SER A 188 -24.62 -21.44 3.65
CA SER A 188 -25.32 -20.80 2.54
C SER A 188 -26.41 -19.83 3.00
N ASP A 189 -27.02 -20.08 4.16
CA ASP A 189 -28.12 -19.27 4.68
C ASP A 189 -27.59 -17.99 5.40
N MET A 190 -26.41 -18.06 5.99
CA MET A 190 -25.78 -16.87 6.62
C MET A 190 -25.51 -15.76 5.62
N GLN A 191 -25.21 -16.08 4.35
CA GLN A 191 -24.91 -15.10 3.31
C GLN A 191 -26.12 -14.32 2.81
N LYS A 192 -27.31 -14.93 2.83
CA LYS A 192 -28.54 -14.22 2.46
C LYS A 192 -28.84 -13.09 3.44
N THR A 193 -28.50 -13.31 4.72
CA THR A 193 -28.74 -12.34 5.79
C THR A 193 -27.79 -11.13 5.73
N GLU A 194 -26.54 -11.33 5.31
CA GLU A 194 -25.58 -10.21 5.17
C GLU A 194 -25.88 -9.32 3.94
N CYS A 195 -26.41 -9.90 2.85
CA CYS A 195 -26.77 -9.15 1.65
C CYS A 195 -28.05 -8.31 1.83
N GLU A 196 -28.96 -8.73 2.71
CA GLU A 196 -30.20 -7.99 3.03
C GLU A 196 -29.98 -6.83 4.04
N GLN A 197 -28.84 -6.80 4.71
CA GLN A 197 -28.49 -5.78 5.70
C GLN A 197 -27.59 -4.64 5.19
N CYS A 198 -27.25 -4.62 3.89
CA CYS A 198 -26.55 -3.47 3.29
C CYS A 198 -27.58 -2.34 3.05
N PRO A 199 -27.57 -1.23 3.81
CA PRO A 199 -28.45 -0.09 3.56
C PRO A 199 -27.86 0.75 2.41
N GLY A 200 -28.27 0.49 1.18
CA GLY A 200 -27.77 1.26 0.04
C GLY A 200 -28.46 1.03 -1.31
N SER A 201 -29.44 0.15 -1.41
CA SER A 201 -30.03 -0.20 -2.73
C SER A 201 -31.40 0.40 -3.05
N GLN A 202 -31.86 1.42 -2.34
CA GLN A 202 -33.22 1.98 -2.53
C GLN A 202 -33.28 3.50 -2.82
N GLU A 203 -32.27 4.14 -3.38
CA GLU A 203 -32.40 5.54 -3.78
C GLU A 203 -31.88 5.84 -5.19
N ALA A 204 -32.37 5.11 -6.18
CA ALA A 204 -32.17 5.44 -7.60
C ALA A 204 -33.41 5.13 -8.45
N ALA A 205 -34.61 5.50 -7.96
CA ALA A 205 -35.82 5.49 -8.76
C ALA A 205 -36.86 6.48 -8.19
N ARG A 206 -36.57 7.80 -8.31
CA ARG A 206 -37.62 8.86 -8.41
C ARG A 206 -37.07 10.09 -9.10
#